data_266a134afa4b77894c8470302f56d966
#
_entry.id   266a134afa4b77894c8470302f56d966
#
_cell.length_a   1.000
_cell.length_b   1.000
_cell.length_c   1.000
_cell.angle_alpha   90.00
_cell.angle_beta   90.00
_cell.angle_gamma   90.00
#
_symmetry.space_group_name_H-M   'P 1'
#
loop_
_entity.id
_entity.type
_entity.pdbx_description
1 polymer ?
#
loop_
_entity_poly.entity_id
_entity_poly.type
_entity_poly.pdbx_seq_one_letter_code
_entity_poly.pdbx_strand_id
1 'polypeptide(L)'
;NRQMMAEVGIDVREGGKLSVQHQEKGDGESVAGRTVVYVAVDGELAGFIVLADRPRPSSRDGVARLQASGLKVVMLTGDSREAAEAIAREVGIDTVHAEVLPGDKVAVVQALQRQGHRVAMVGDGVNDAPALAAADVGIAMAAGTDVAAESADMVLMHSRLTDVARAIELSRAVMRTVRQNLFWAFFYNAAGIPLAAGLLYLFGGPLLNPMLASLAMAF
;
A
#
# COMPACT_ATOMS: atom_id res chain seq x y z
N ASN A 1 -4.64 -19.70 -22.45
CA ASN A 1 -4.18 -20.49 -21.31
C ASN A 1 -4.19 -21.99 -21.67
N ARG A 2 -3.69 -22.86 -20.79
CA ARG A 2 -3.60 -24.30 -21.00
C ARG A 2 -4.98 -24.95 -21.22
N GLN A 3 -5.98 -24.50 -20.47
CA GLN A 3 -7.35 -24.98 -20.56
C GLN A 3 -7.97 -24.68 -21.93
N MET A 4 -7.80 -23.47 -22.43
CA MET A 4 -8.27 -23.05 -23.75
C MET A 4 -7.61 -23.86 -24.88
N MET A 5 -6.33 -24.23 -24.76
CA MET A 5 -5.65 -25.08 -25.74
C MET A 5 -6.25 -26.51 -25.75
N ALA A 6 -6.55 -27.05 -24.58
CA ALA A 6 -7.21 -28.35 -24.46
C ALA A 6 -8.64 -28.35 -25.05
N GLU A 7 -9.40 -27.27 -24.88
CA GLU A 7 -10.73 -27.10 -25.46
C GLU A 7 -10.70 -27.05 -27.00
N VAL A 8 -9.61 -26.58 -27.60
CA VAL A 8 -9.41 -26.54 -29.06
C VAL A 8 -8.69 -27.79 -29.57
N GLY A 9 -8.47 -28.81 -28.70
CA GLY A 9 -7.85 -30.09 -29.07
C GLY A 9 -6.32 -30.05 -29.24
N ILE A 10 -5.65 -29.00 -28.77
CA ILE A 10 -4.21 -28.87 -28.87
C ILE A 10 -3.53 -29.37 -27.59
N ASP A 11 -2.78 -30.48 -27.69
CA ASP A 11 -2.04 -31.02 -26.54
C ASP A 11 -0.75 -30.24 -26.26
N VAL A 12 -0.73 -29.59 -25.10
CA VAL A 12 0.41 -28.77 -24.64
C VAL A 12 1.52 -29.65 -24.05
N ARG A 13 1.29 -30.95 -23.85
CA ARG A 13 2.25 -31.87 -23.21
C ARG A 13 3.30 -32.40 -24.20
N GLU A 14 2.95 -32.49 -25.48
CA GLU A 14 3.87 -32.96 -26.53
C GLU A 14 4.86 -31.89 -27.02
N GLY A 15 4.63 -30.60 -26.73
CA GLY A 15 5.54 -29.48 -27.08
C GLY A 15 6.88 -29.47 -26.35
N GLY A 16 7.17 -30.46 -25.49
CA GLY A 16 8.43 -30.59 -24.74
C GLY A 16 9.71 -30.83 -25.57
N LYS A 17 9.62 -30.84 -26.91
CA LYS A 17 10.78 -30.91 -27.83
C LYS A 17 11.10 -29.60 -28.54
N LEU A 18 10.35 -28.53 -28.34
CA LEU A 18 10.81 -27.21 -28.78
C LEU A 18 11.95 -26.79 -27.86
N SER A 19 13.16 -27.10 -28.33
CA SER A 19 14.41 -26.70 -27.70
C SER A 19 14.35 -25.19 -27.42
N VAL A 20 14.36 -24.83 -26.14
CA VAL A 20 14.67 -23.47 -25.69
C VAL A 20 16.11 -23.17 -26.10
N GLN A 21 16.33 -22.76 -27.34
CA GLN A 21 17.60 -22.27 -27.83
C GLN A 21 17.80 -20.79 -27.47
N HIS A 22 17.43 -20.40 -26.27
CA HIS A 22 17.97 -19.20 -25.61
C HIS A 22 18.05 -19.51 -24.13
N GLN A 23 18.96 -20.41 -23.83
CA GLN A 23 19.49 -20.60 -22.51
C GLN A 23 20.44 -19.42 -22.25
N GLU A 24 19.88 -18.30 -21.81
CA GLU A 24 20.73 -17.35 -21.10
C GLU A 24 21.28 -18.10 -19.89
N LYS A 25 22.61 -18.23 -19.87
CA LYS A 25 23.39 -18.72 -18.74
C LYS A 25 23.07 -17.86 -17.53
N GLY A 26 22.25 -18.34 -16.64
CA GLY A 26 21.89 -17.71 -15.37
C GLY A 26 21.07 -18.70 -14.57
N ASP A 27 21.75 -19.38 -13.68
CA ASP A 27 21.30 -20.11 -12.50
C ASP A 27 19.87 -20.68 -12.53
N GLY A 28 19.75 -21.99 -12.30
CA GLY A 28 18.55 -22.83 -12.32
C GLY A 28 17.31 -22.30 -11.62
N GLU A 29 16.83 -21.13 -12.02
CA GLU A 29 15.57 -20.57 -11.56
C GLU A 29 14.42 -21.33 -12.20
N SER A 30 13.76 -22.08 -11.36
CA SER A 30 12.48 -22.73 -11.57
C SER A 30 11.52 -21.86 -12.39
N VAL A 31 10.78 -22.46 -13.33
CA VAL A 31 9.65 -21.86 -14.09
C VAL A 31 8.48 -21.51 -13.15
N ALA A 32 8.59 -21.81 -11.88
CA ALA A 32 7.62 -21.51 -10.85
C ALA A 32 7.41 -19.97 -10.72
N GLY A 33 6.18 -19.54 -10.90
CA GLY A 33 5.79 -18.14 -10.75
C GLY A 33 5.78 -17.31 -12.04
N ARG A 34 5.92 -17.94 -13.23
CA ARG A 34 5.86 -17.25 -14.52
C ARG A 34 4.54 -17.57 -15.23
N THR A 35 3.93 -16.56 -15.86
CA THR A 35 2.75 -16.76 -16.70
C THR A 35 3.18 -17.24 -18.08
N VAL A 36 2.66 -18.40 -18.50
CA VAL A 36 2.95 -18.97 -19.82
C VAL A 36 1.76 -18.71 -20.73
N VAL A 37 1.99 -18.01 -21.84
CA VAL A 37 1.03 -17.80 -22.91
C VAL A 37 1.38 -18.73 -24.06
N TYR A 38 0.48 -19.65 -24.40
CA TYR A 38 0.69 -20.57 -25.54
C TYR A 38 0.18 -19.91 -26.82
N VAL A 39 0.91 -20.12 -27.90
CA VAL A 39 0.60 -19.62 -29.23
C VAL A 39 0.38 -20.83 -30.14
N ALA A 40 -0.81 -20.90 -30.76
CA ALA A 40 -1.13 -21.91 -31.76
C ALA A 40 -1.44 -21.24 -33.10
N VAL A 41 -1.00 -21.86 -34.18
CA VAL A 41 -1.24 -21.41 -35.56
C VAL A 41 -1.78 -22.63 -36.34
N ASP A 42 -2.85 -22.45 -37.05
CA ASP A 42 -3.50 -23.51 -37.89
C ASP A 42 -3.82 -24.82 -37.14
N GLY A 43 -4.13 -24.70 -35.84
CA GLY A 43 -4.47 -25.86 -34.99
C GLY A 43 -3.26 -26.58 -34.39
N GLU A 44 -2.06 -26.13 -34.64
CA GLU A 44 -0.79 -26.65 -34.06
C GLU A 44 -0.15 -25.69 -33.07
N LEU A 45 0.49 -26.26 -32.04
CA LEU A 45 1.24 -25.46 -31.07
C LEU A 45 2.49 -24.88 -31.74
N ALA A 46 2.48 -23.59 -32.02
CA ALA A 46 3.63 -22.88 -32.60
C ALA A 46 4.72 -22.52 -31.58
N GLY A 47 4.32 -22.36 -30.30
CA GLY A 47 5.26 -22.02 -29.24
C GLY A 47 4.60 -21.50 -27.98
N PHE A 48 5.41 -20.93 -27.08
CA PHE A 48 4.92 -20.28 -25.87
C PHE A 48 5.76 -19.04 -25.57
N ILE A 49 5.13 -18.08 -24.92
CA ILE A 49 5.79 -16.86 -24.41
C ILE A 49 5.72 -16.92 -22.89
N VAL A 50 6.86 -16.79 -22.24
CA VAL A 50 6.95 -16.73 -20.77
C VAL A 50 6.99 -15.29 -20.35
N LEU A 51 5.98 -14.87 -19.59
CA LEU A 51 5.90 -13.56 -18.99
C LEU A 51 6.29 -13.68 -17.52
N ALA A 52 7.21 -12.85 -17.09
CA ALA A 52 7.59 -12.75 -15.68
C ALA A 52 7.42 -11.30 -15.25
N ASP A 53 6.48 -11.07 -14.36
CA ASP A 53 6.39 -9.77 -13.70
C ASP A 53 7.51 -9.66 -12.67
N ARG A 54 8.29 -8.59 -12.77
CA ARG A 54 9.33 -8.30 -11.81
C ARG A 54 8.89 -7.16 -10.90
N PRO A 55 9.12 -7.29 -9.59
CA PRO A 55 8.90 -6.17 -8.69
C PRO A 55 9.75 -4.97 -9.13
N ARG A 56 9.22 -3.78 -8.98
CA ARG A 56 10.03 -2.58 -9.21
C ARG A 56 11.22 -2.55 -8.24
N PRO A 57 12.40 -2.08 -8.65
CA PRO A 57 13.59 -2.08 -7.79
C PRO A 57 13.38 -1.41 -6.42
N SER A 58 12.49 -0.41 -6.35
CA SER A 58 12.16 0.31 -5.12
C SER A 58 11.13 -0.42 -4.23
N SER A 59 10.53 -1.53 -4.67
CA SER A 59 9.46 -2.21 -3.93
C SER A 59 9.96 -2.79 -2.62
N ARG A 60 11.12 -3.47 -2.64
CA ARG A 60 11.74 -4.04 -1.44
C ARG A 60 12.06 -2.96 -0.39
N ASP A 61 12.65 -1.83 -0.82
CA ASP A 61 12.94 -0.71 0.08
C ASP A 61 11.66 -0.11 0.66
N GLY A 62 10.61 0.06 -0.17
CA GLY A 62 9.31 0.52 0.28
C GLY A 62 8.68 -0.38 1.34
N VAL A 63 8.65 -1.70 1.11
CA VAL A 63 8.15 -2.69 2.08
C VAL A 63 8.94 -2.63 3.38
N ALA A 64 10.28 -2.63 3.29
CA ALA A 64 11.14 -2.57 4.47
C ALA A 64 10.89 -1.31 5.32
N ARG A 65 10.70 -0.15 4.69
CA ARG A 65 10.36 1.12 5.39
C ARG A 65 9.00 1.07 6.07
N LEU A 66 7.99 0.49 5.41
CA LEU A 66 6.67 0.31 6.00
C LEU A 66 6.73 -0.59 7.23
N GLN A 67 7.44 -1.72 7.15
CA GLN A 67 7.66 -2.65 8.26
C GLN A 67 8.45 -2.00 9.40
N ALA A 68 9.51 -1.25 9.10
CA ALA A 68 10.29 -0.50 10.09
C ALA A 68 9.45 0.57 10.81
N SER A 69 8.39 1.07 10.15
CA SER A 69 7.41 1.99 10.75
C SER A 69 6.37 1.30 11.64
N GLY A 70 6.52 -0.03 11.89
CA GLY A 70 5.62 -0.84 12.71
C GLY A 70 4.34 -1.27 11.99
N LEU A 71 4.30 -1.23 10.65
CA LEU A 71 3.16 -1.66 9.86
C LEU A 71 3.35 -3.12 9.40
N LYS A 72 2.28 -3.90 9.48
CA LYS A 72 2.22 -5.22 8.84
C LYS A 72 1.86 -5.02 7.37
N VAL A 73 2.70 -5.52 6.47
CA VAL A 73 2.48 -5.46 5.03
C VAL A 73 1.88 -6.78 4.56
N VAL A 74 0.79 -6.70 3.80
CA VAL A 74 0.07 -7.84 3.25
C VAL A 74 -0.01 -7.67 1.74
N MET A 75 0.29 -8.71 0.98
CA MET A 75 0.11 -8.73 -0.48
C MET A 75 -1.28 -9.27 -0.80
N LEU A 76 -1.99 -8.57 -1.68
CA LEU A 76 -3.32 -8.95 -2.15
C LEU A 76 -3.32 -8.89 -3.69
N THR A 77 -3.39 -10.05 -4.35
CA THR A 77 -3.26 -10.16 -5.80
C THR A 77 -4.21 -11.19 -6.41
N GLY A 78 -4.56 -11.00 -7.68
CA GLY A 78 -5.27 -11.98 -8.50
C GLY A 78 -4.37 -13.03 -9.14
N ASP A 79 -3.05 -12.89 -9.02
CA ASP A 79 -2.08 -13.81 -9.60
C ASP A 79 -2.12 -15.20 -8.93
N SER A 80 -1.52 -16.18 -9.58
CA SER A 80 -1.39 -17.53 -9.01
C SER A 80 -0.60 -17.48 -7.70
N ARG A 81 -0.90 -18.42 -6.81
CA ARG A 81 -0.24 -18.51 -5.49
C ARG A 81 1.28 -18.59 -5.61
N GLU A 82 1.77 -19.40 -6.57
CA GLU A 82 3.21 -19.58 -6.78
C GLU A 82 3.89 -18.28 -7.22
N ALA A 83 3.27 -17.52 -8.14
CA ALA A 83 3.78 -16.24 -8.60
C ALA A 83 3.80 -15.20 -7.48
N ALA A 84 2.70 -15.10 -6.74
CA ALA A 84 2.55 -14.18 -5.64
C ALA A 84 3.54 -14.44 -4.51
N GLU A 85 3.76 -15.71 -4.13
CA GLU A 85 4.72 -16.11 -3.10
C GLU A 85 6.18 -15.88 -3.54
N ALA A 86 6.48 -16.04 -4.83
CA ALA A 86 7.81 -15.72 -5.37
C ALA A 86 8.11 -14.24 -5.24
N ILE A 87 7.18 -13.38 -5.67
CA ILE A 87 7.30 -11.92 -5.56
C ILE A 87 7.36 -11.49 -4.10
N ALA A 88 6.49 -12.04 -3.24
CA ALA A 88 6.45 -11.70 -1.83
C ALA A 88 7.78 -12.00 -1.11
N ARG A 89 8.40 -13.14 -1.40
CA ARG A 89 9.73 -13.49 -0.88
C ARG A 89 10.80 -12.51 -1.35
N GLU A 90 10.76 -12.09 -2.62
CA GLU A 90 11.72 -11.14 -3.18
C GLU A 90 11.63 -9.77 -2.51
N VAL A 91 10.41 -9.29 -2.23
CA VAL A 91 10.19 -7.98 -1.62
C VAL A 91 10.12 -7.99 -0.09
N GLY A 92 10.09 -9.17 0.55
CA GLY A 92 10.10 -9.32 2.01
C GLY A 92 8.70 -9.21 2.64
N ILE A 93 7.66 -9.75 1.98
CA ILE A 93 6.29 -9.82 2.51
C ILE A 93 5.99 -11.25 2.95
N ASP A 94 5.55 -11.44 4.21
CA ASP A 94 5.27 -12.76 4.78
C ASP A 94 3.81 -13.21 4.58
N THR A 95 2.88 -12.27 4.44
CA THR A 95 1.44 -12.57 4.33
C THR A 95 0.95 -12.29 2.93
N VAL A 96 0.43 -13.33 2.24
CA VAL A 96 -0.03 -13.26 0.86
C VAL A 96 -1.45 -13.80 0.74
N HIS A 97 -2.32 -13.03 0.13
CA HIS A 97 -3.62 -13.46 -0.39
C HIS A 97 -3.55 -13.45 -1.91
N ALA A 98 -3.37 -14.63 -2.49
CA ALA A 98 -3.28 -14.86 -3.92
C ALA A 98 -4.62 -15.35 -4.50
N GLU A 99 -4.76 -15.32 -5.82
CA GLU A 99 -5.95 -15.82 -6.56
C GLU A 99 -7.25 -15.11 -6.15
N VAL A 100 -7.14 -13.87 -5.68
CA VAL A 100 -8.28 -13.08 -5.20
C VAL A 100 -8.95 -12.39 -6.38
N LEU A 101 -10.22 -12.69 -6.61
CA LEU A 101 -11.01 -12.00 -7.63
C LEU A 101 -11.21 -10.52 -7.26
N PRO A 102 -11.42 -9.63 -8.24
CA PRO A 102 -11.61 -8.20 -7.98
C PRO A 102 -12.70 -7.91 -6.94
N GLY A 103 -13.84 -8.62 -7.00
CA GLY A 103 -14.93 -8.48 -6.03
C GLY A 103 -14.60 -8.96 -4.62
N ASP A 104 -13.69 -9.91 -4.48
CA ASP A 104 -13.33 -10.52 -3.19
C ASP A 104 -12.26 -9.70 -2.43
N LYS A 105 -11.59 -8.76 -3.09
CA LYS A 105 -10.61 -7.88 -2.43
C LYS A 105 -11.25 -7.10 -1.26
N VAL A 106 -12.48 -6.64 -1.45
CA VAL A 106 -13.26 -5.97 -0.39
C VAL A 106 -13.46 -6.87 0.82
N ALA A 107 -13.78 -8.15 0.58
CA ALA A 107 -14.00 -9.12 1.66
C ALA A 107 -12.73 -9.35 2.50
N VAL A 108 -11.55 -9.36 1.87
CA VAL A 108 -10.27 -9.49 2.57
C VAL A 108 -10.00 -8.25 3.44
N VAL A 109 -10.20 -7.04 2.90
CA VAL A 109 -10.06 -5.78 3.67
C VAL A 109 -10.98 -5.80 4.89
N GLN A 110 -12.27 -6.11 4.70
CA GLN A 110 -13.25 -6.17 5.77
C GLN A 110 -12.94 -7.28 6.80
N ALA A 111 -12.36 -8.42 6.36
CA ALA A 111 -11.95 -9.47 7.28
C ALA A 111 -10.82 -9.00 8.21
N LEU A 112 -9.84 -8.26 7.69
CA LEU A 112 -8.78 -7.66 8.49
C LEU A 112 -9.33 -6.60 9.48
N GLN A 113 -10.27 -5.77 9.03
CA GLN A 113 -10.93 -4.78 9.88
C GLN A 113 -11.73 -5.44 11.01
N ARG A 114 -12.46 -6.54 10.73
CA ARG A 114 -13.17 -7.32 11.76
C ARG A 114 -12.27 -7.96 12.80
N GLN A 115 -10.99 -8.20 12.45
CA GLN A 115 -9.95 -8.65 13.39
C GLN A 115 -9.39 -7.51 14.26
N GLY A 116 -9.90 -6.28 14.11
CA GLY A 116 -9.47 -5.10 14.86
C GLY A 116 -8.29 -4.35 14.24
N HIS A 117 -7.89 -4.70 13.02
CA HIS A 117 -6.83 -3.98 12.32
C HIS A 117 -7.37 -2.71 11.63
N ARG A 118 -6.58 -1.63 11.67
CA ARG A 118 -6.77 -0.48 10.79
C ARG A 118 -6.07 -0.77 9.47
N VAL A 119 -6.83 -0.76 8.37
CA VAL A 119 -6.34 -1.20 7.06
C VAL A 119 -6.15 0.00 6.14
N ALA A 120 -4.93 0.16 5.64
CA ALA A 120 -4.64 1.01 4.48
C ALA A 120 -4.56 0.13 3.23
N MET A 121 -5.42 0.39 2.25
CA MET A 121 -5.36 -0.27 0.93
C MET A 121 -4.57 0.60 -0.03
N VAL A 122 -3.63 -0.02 -0.74
CA VAL A 122 -2.83 0.64 -1.78
C VAL A 122 -3.10 -0.08 -3.11
N GLY A 123 -3.54 0.65 -4.11
CA GLY A 123 -3.86 0.09 -5.42
C GLY A 123 -3.64 1.08 -6.55
N ASP A 124 -3.62 0.59 -7.79
CA ASP A 124 -3.37 1.40 -8.99
C ASP A 124 -4.43 1.21 -10.10
N GLY A 125 -5.37 0.30 -9.92
CA GLY A 125 -6.33 -0.08 -10.94
C GLY A 125 -7.79 0.17 -10.61
N VAL A 126 -8.63 0.18 -11.66
CA VAL A 126 -10.10 0.24 -11.54
C VAL A 126 -10.64 -0.89 -10.67
N ASN A 127 -10.00 -2.06 -10.76
CA ASN A 127 -10.39 -3.25 -10.02
C ASN A 127 -10.16 -3.13 -8.51
N ASP A 128 -9.35 -2.17 -8.08
CA ASP A 128 -9.04 -1.90 -6.67
C ASP A 128 -9.95 -0.83 -6.05
N ALA A 129 -10.67 -0.04 -6.87
CA ALA A 129 -11.51 1.05 -6.40
C ALA A 129 -12.50 0.67 -5.30
N PRO A 130 -13.23 -0.47 -5.36
CA PRO A 130 -14.11 -0.88 -4.28
C PRO A 130 -13.35 -1.22 -2.98
N ALA A 131 -12.15 -1.79 -3.09
CA ALA A 131 -11.32 -2.14 -1.94
C ALA A 131 -10.64 -0.91 -1.32
N LEU A 132 -10.24 0.08 -2.15
CA LEU A 132 -9.75 1.39 -1.70
C LEU A 132 -10.83 2.11 -0.88
N ALA A 133 -12.06 2.17 -1.39
CA ALA A 133 -13.19 2.81 -0.71
C ALA A 133 -13.62 2.07 0.58
N ALA A 134 -13.41 0.75 0.67
CA ALA A 134 -13.78 -0.05 1.84
C ALA A 134 -12.72 -0.01 2.96
N ALA A 135 -11.50 0.39 2.68
CA ALA A 135 -10.42 0.47 3.66
C ALA A 135 -10.59 1.64 4.63
N ASP A 136 -9.88 1.63 5.77
CA ASP A 136 -9.83 2.80 6.67
C ASP A 136 -9.05 3.97 6.03
N VAL A 137 -8.14 3.67 5.12
CA VAL A 137 -7.44 4.63 4.26
C VAL A 137 -7.21 4.00 2.89
N GLY A 138 -7.76 4.60 1.85
CA GLY A 138 -7.49 4.25 0.45
C GLY A 138 -6.35 5.10 -0.12
N ILE A 139 -5.34 4.47 -0.71
CA ILE A 139 -4.21 5.14 -1.34
C ILE A 139 -4.12 4.70 -2.79
N ALA A 140 -4.42 5.59 -3.73
CA ALA A 140 -4.26 5.35 -5.16
C ALA A 140 -2.86 5.77 -5.63
N MET A 141 -2.27 4.95 -6.50
CA MET A 141 -1.02 5.29 -7.17
C MET A 141 -1.28 5.99 -8.50
N ALA A 142 -0.45 6.94 -8.89
CA ALA A 142 -0.61 7.84 -10.03
C ALA A 142 -0.67 7.17 -11.42
N ALA A 143 -0.31 5.91 -11.53
CA ALA A 143 -0.57 5.13 -12.75
C ALA A 143 -2.03 4.64 -12.81
N GLY A 144 -2.81 4.92 -11.76
CA GLY A 144 -4.20 4.53 -11.64
C GLY A 144 -5.11 5.37 -12.56
N THR A 145 -6.28 4.81 -12.79
CA THR A 145 -7.35 5.48 -13.53
C THR A 145 -8.01 6.57 -12.68
N ASP A 146 -8.71 7.49 -13.32
CA ASP A 146 -9.49 8.52 -12.63
C ASP A 146 -10.45 7.91 -11.60
N VAL A 147 -11.00 6.73 -11.89
CA VAL A 147 -11.91 6.00 -10.97
C VAL A 147 -11.20 5.57 -9.68
N ALA A 148 -9.95 5.10 -9.76
CA ALA A 148 -9.19 4.74 -8.55
C ALA A 148 -8.84 5.99 -7.73
N ALA A 149 -8.55 7.11 -8.41
CA ALA A 149 -8.28 8.38 -7.76
C ALA A 149 -9.51 8.96 -7.03
N GLU A 150 -10.70 8.84 -7.62
CA GLU A 150 -11.97 9.26 -7.00
C GLU A 150 -12.38 8.40 -5.79
N SER A 151 -11.90 7.15 -5.75
CA SER A 151 -12.25 6.19 -4.68
C SER A 151 -11.25 6.17 -3.53
N ALA A 152 -10.16 6.94 -3.61
CA ALA A 152 -9.09 6.94 -2.62
C ALA A 152 -9.07 8.23 -1.79
N ASP A 153 -8.69 8.12 -0.51
CA ASP A 153 -8.47 9.26 0.37
C ASP A 153 -7.18 10.02 0.03
N MET A 154 -6.23 9.33 -0.61
CA MET A 154 -4.94 9.89 -0.98
C MET A 154 -4.52 9.40 -2.38
N VAL A 155 -4.02 10.32 -3.20
CA VAL A 155 -3.44 9.99 -4.51
C VAL A 155 -1.95 10.33 -4.51
N LEU A 156 -1.12 9.34 -4.82
CA LEU A 156 0.33 9.52 -4.94
C LEU A 156 0.71 9.79 -6.38
N MET A 157 1.56 10.80 -6.62
CA MET A 157 1.98 11.21 -7.96
C MET A 157 2.90 10.21 -8.67
N HIS A 158 3.43 9.23 -7.96
CA HIS A 158 4.28 8.18 -8.51
C HIS A 158 3.86 6.82 -7.98
N SER A 159 3.97 5.80 -8.82
CA SER A 159 3.66 4.41 -8.44
C SER A 159 4.86 3.73 -7.75
N ARG A 160 5.28 4.25 -6.60
CA ARG A 160 6.38 3.70 -5.81
C ARG A 160 5.96 3.48 -4.37
N LEU A 161 6.21 2.29 -3.83
CA LEU A 161 5.90 1.97 -2.42
C LEU A 161 6.71 2.84 -1.42
N THR A 162 7.88 3.33 -1.82
CA THR A 162 8.64 4.30 -1.03
C THR A 162 7.89 5.61 -0.80
N ASP A 163 7.03 6.01 -1.74
CA ASP A 163 6.24 7.23 -1.61
C ASP A 163 5.05 7.00 -0.66
N VAL A 164 4.51 5.78 -0.59
CA VAL A 164 3.53 5.37 0.44
C VAL A 164 4.16 5.50 1.84
N ALA A 165 5.36 4.97 2.03
CA ALA A 165 6.08 5.08 3.31
C ALA A 165 6.30 6.54 3.71
N ARG A 166 6.76 7.38 2.78
CA ARG A 166 6.95 8.83 3.00
C ARG A 166 5.66 9.55 3.35
N ALA A 167 4.55 9.22 2.68
CA ALA A 167 3.25 9.83 2.96
C ALA A 167 2.78 9.52 4.39
N ILE A 168 2.96 8.29 4.85
CA ILE A 168 2.64 7.88 6.23
C ILE A 168 3.56 8.58 7.25
N GLU A 169 4.86 8.67 6.98
CA GLU A 169 5.82 9.39 7.83
C GLU A 169 5.45 10.88 7.94
N LEU A 170 5.13 11.53 6.81
CA LEU A 170 4.70 12.92 6.77
C LEU A 170 3.41 13.13 7.57
N SER A 171 2.39 12.28 7.36
CA SER A 171 1.13 12.33 8.10
C SER A 171 1.36 12.24 9.62
N ARG A 172 2.22 11.32 10.06
CA ARG A 172 2.59 11.17 11.48
C ARG A 172 3.31 12.42 12.02
N ALA A 173 4.20 13.03 11.24
CA ALA A 173 4.90 14.27 11.62
C ALA A 173 3.93 15.44 11.76
N VAL A 174 3.03 15.63 10.78
CA VAL A 174 1.98 16.65 10.82
C VAL A 174 1.09 16.48 12.06
N MET A 175 0.61 15.24 12.32
CA MET A 175 -0.23 14.97 13.49
C MET A 175 0.49 15.19 14.81
N ARG A 176 1.80 14.98 14.87
CA ARG A 176 2.60 15.32 16.05
C ARG A 176 2.62 16.82 16.28
N THR A 177 2.87 17.60 15.23
CA THR A 177 2.87 19.07 15.30
C THR A 177 1.49 19.61 15.69
N VAL A 178 0.41 19.08 15.10
CA VAL A 178 -0.96 19.46 15.48
C VAL A 178 -1.22 19.21 16.96
N ARG A 179 -0.84 18.03 17.48
CA ARG A 179 -1.01 17.69 18.90
C ARG A 179 -0.19 18.63 19.81
N GLN A 180 1.04 18.97 19.43
CA GLN A 180 1.89 19.90 20.16
C GLN A 180 1.26 21.30 20.20
N ASN A 181 0.83 21.81 19.05
CA ASN A 181 0.18 23.12 18.97
C ASN A 181 -1.11 23.17 19.81
N LEU A 182 -1.94 22.11 19.73
CA LEU A 182 -3.15 22.01 20.52
C LEU A 182 -2.86 21.94 22.01
N PHE A 183 -1.86 21.16 22.43
CA PHE A 183 -1.40 21.10 23.81
C PHE A 183 -1.00 22.48 24.33
N TRP A 184 -0.17 23.21 23.61
CA TRP A 184 0.25 24.55 24.01
C TRP A 184 -0.93 25.52 24.06
N ALA A 185 -1.82 25.49 23.06
CA ALA A 185 -3.01 26.34 23.06
C ALA A 185 -3.87 26.11 24.31
N PHE A 186 -4.13 24.86 24.70
CA PHE A 186 -4.87 24.55 25.91
C PHE A 186 -4.10 24.91 27.18
N PHE A 187 -2.78 24.65 27.20
CA PHE A 187 -1.94 24.96 28.34
C PHE A 187 -1.91 26.45 28.63
N TYR A 188 -1.70 27.30 27.61
CA TYR A 188 -1.73 28.75 27.79
C TYR A 188 -3.09 29.25 28.29
N ASN A 189 -4.19 28.73 27.78
CA ASN A 189 -5.51 29.10 28.24
C ASN A 189 -5.78 28.62 29.68
N ALA A 190 -5.44 27.38 30.01
CA ALA A 190 -5.61 26.81 31.33
C ALA A 190 -4.78 27.52 32.40
N ALA A 191 -3.57 27.94 32.05
CA ALA A 191 -2.71 28.74 32.95
C ALA A 191 -3.09 30.23 32.96
N GLY A 192 -3.40 30.79 31.79
CA GLY A 192 -3.65 32.24 31.65
C GLY A 192 -5.00 32.68 32.24
N ILE A 193 -6.06 31.86 32.15
CA ILE A 193 -7.39 32.21 32.70
C ILE A 193 -7.34 32.39 34.21
N PRO A 194 -6.82 31.47 35.04
CA PRO A 194 -6.71 31.68 36.49
C PRO A 194 -5.82 32.87 36.86
N LEU A 195 -4.72 33.06 36.11
CA LEU A 195 -3.84 34.21 36.35
C LEU A 195 -4.51 35.54 36.02
N ALA A 196 -5.27 35.61 34.92
CA ALA A 196 -6.04 36.79 34.54
C ALA A 196 -7.20 37.05 35.51
N ALA A 197 -7.81 35.97 36.07
CA ALA A 197 -8.83 36.08 37.10
C ALA A 197 -8.32 36.56 38.47
N GLY A 198 -7.05 36.81 38.59
CA GLY A 198 -6.45 37.38 39.82
C GLY A 198 -5.95 36.36 40.83
N LEU A 199 -5.66 35.11 40.40
CA LEU A 199 -5.10 34.10 41.31
C LEU A 199 -3.83 34.58 42.01
N LEU A 200 -2.96 35.33 41.33
CA LEU A 200 -1.77 35.91 41.92
C LEU A 200 -2.07 37.00 42.96
N TYR A 201 -3.20 37.73 42.82
CA TYR A 201 -3.61 38.75 43.75
C TYR A 201 -3.98 38.15 45.11
N LEU A 202 -4.52 36.94 45.15
CA LEU A 202 -4.84 36.21 46.40
C LEU A 202 -3.56 35.90 47.22
N PHE A 203 -2.40 35.86 46.58
CA PHE A 203 -1.10 35.60 47.20
C PHE A 203 -0.21 36.87 47.30
N GLY A 204 -0.82 38.08 47.16
CA GLY A 204 -0.10 39.36 47.26
C GLY A 204 0.70 39.75 46.03
N GLY A 205 0.49 39.07 44.89
CA GLY A 205 1.16 39.40 43.63
C GLY A 205 0.44 40.49 42.81
N PRO A 206 1.05 41.01 41.76
CA PRO A 206 0.46 42.05 40.91
C PRO A 206 -0.69 41.48 40.06
N LEU A 207 -1.72 42.30 39.76
CA LEU A 207 -2.70 42.02 38.76
C LEU A 207 -2.05 41.94 37.37
N LEU A 208 -2.39 40.91 36.59
CA LEU A 208 -1.87 40.75 35.23
C LEU A 208 -2.39 41.90 34.33
N ASN A 209 -1.45 42.59 33.72
CA ASN A 209 -1.79 43.55 32.67
C ASN A 209 -2.31 42.83 31.44
N PRO A 210 -3.47 43.21 30.88
CA PRO A 210 -4.01 42.59 29.64
C PRO A 210 -3.05 42.57 28.47
N MET A 211 -2.11 43.53 28.38
CA MET A 211 -1.07 43.54 27.35
C MET A 211 -0.09 42.36 27.46
N LEU A 212 0.24 41.89 28.67
CA LEU A 212 1.10 40.74 28.85
C LEU A 212 0.38 39.41 28.47
N ALA A 213 -0.92 39.34 28.72
CA ALA A 213 -1.72 38.19 28.29
C ALA A 213 -1.85 38.10 26.76
N SER A 214 -2.04 39.23 26.08
CA SER A 214 -2.07 39.26 24.60
C SER A 214 -0.72 38.98 23.96
N LEU A 215 0.39 39.42 24.59
CA LEU A 215 1.75 39.12 24.11
C LEU A 215 2.07 37.64 24.22
N ALA A 216 1.66 36.98 25.29
CA ALA A 216 1.83 35.52 25.48
C ALA A 216 1.03 34.68 24.52
N MET A 217 -0.05 35.20 23.91
CA MET A 217 -0.84 34.55 22.87
C MET A 217 -0.27 34.74 21.45
N ALA A 218 0.66 35.70 21.27
CA ALA A 218 1.25 36.04 19.97
C ALA A 218 2.49 35.18 19.61
N PHE A 219 3.05 34.45 20.57
CA PHE A 219 4.16 33.52 20.43
C PHE A 219 3.73 32.06 20.62
#